data_9f5c48dda87d633656dd2f590aac8c12
#
_entry.id   9f5c48dda87d633656dd2f590aac8c12
#
_cell.length_a   1.000
_cell.length_b   1.000
_cell.length_c   1.000
_cell.angle_alpha   90.00
_cell.angle_beta   90.00
_cell.angle_gamma   90.00
#
_symmetry.space_group_name_H-M   'P 1'
#
loop_
_entity.id
_entity.type
_entity.pdbx_description
1 polymer ?
#
loop_
_entity_poly.entity_id
_entity_poly.type
_entity_poly.pdbx_seq_one_letter_code
_entity_poly.pdbx_strand_id
1 'polypeptide(L)'
;MRWRSNSRRHGIRVNAIAPGPTLTGLTRASYADPERRRATIAQIPLGRLGEPEDIVGAILFLASDESRWVTGSTVTVDGGYLVL
;
A
#
# COMPACT_ATOMS: atom_id res chain seq x y z
N MET A 1 -9.91 20.19 4.64
CA MET A 1 -8.59 20.05 5.26
C MET A 1 -7.69 21.21 4.92
N ARG A 2 -7.05 21.77 5.95
CA ARG A 2 -6.24 22.96 5.77
C ARG A 2 -5.00 22.73 4.92
N TRP A 3 -4.39 21.55 5.02
CA TRP A 3 -3.20 21.25 4.23
C TRP A 3 -3.47 21.29 2.73
N ARG A 4 -4.71 20.99 2.30
CA ARG A 4 -5.05 21.05 0.88
C ARG A 4 -4.94 22.47 0.32
N SER A 5 -5.40 23.46 1.08
CA SER A 5 -5.27 24.85 0.67
C SER A 5 -3.81 25.25 0.53
N ASN A 6 -2.98 24.83 1.48
CA ASN A 6 -1.55 25.11 1.44
C ASN A 6 -0.85 24.39 0.30
N SER A 7 -1.20 23.10 0.06
CA SER A 7 -0.60 22.35 -1.04
C SER A 7 -0.98 22.94 -2.40
N ARG A 8 -2.20 23.44 -2.55
CA ARG A 8 -2.60 24.09 -3.78
C ARG A 8 -1.72 25.30 -4.10
N ARG A 9 -1.37 26.11 -3.09
CA ARG A 9 -0.52 27.28 -3.26
C ARG A 9 0.89 26.93 -3.70
N HIS A 10 1.41 25.83 -3.17
CA HIS A 10 2.82 25.47 -3.33
C HIS A 10 3.04 24.32 -4.28
N GLY A 11 1.98 23.79 -4.88
CA GLY A 11 2.10 22.63 -5.75
C GLY A 11 2.50 21.36 -5.02
N ILE A 12 2.26 21.27 -3.71
CA ILE A 12 2.61 20.12 -2.91
C ILE A 12 1.46 19.12 -2.94
N ARG A 13 1.76 17.87 -3.20
CA ARG A 13 0.79 16.78 -3.16
C ARG A 13 1.07 15.88 -1.97
N VAL A 14 0.01 15.43 -1.31
CA VAL A 14 0.11 14.54 -0.16
C VAL A 14 -0.83 13.37 -0.36
N ASN A 15 -0.29 12.17 -0.39
CA ASN A 15 -1.04 10.93 -0.52
C ASN A 15 -0.55 9.92 0.51
N ALA A 16 -1.35 8.91 0.76
CA ALA A 16 -1.00 7.83 1.68
C ALA A 16 -1.03 6.49 0.97
N ILE A 17 -0.26 5.54 1.47
CA ILE A 17 -0.30 4.16 1.02
C ILE A 17 -0.74 3.30 2.21
N ALA A 18 -1.73 2.45 1.98
CA ALA A 18 -2.21 1.49 2.97
C ALA A 18 -1.85 0.09 2.50
N PRO A 19 -0.75 -0.49 2.99
CA PRO A 19 -0.35 -1.84 2.59
C PRO A 19 -1.18 -2.90 3.32
N GLY A 20 -1.40 -4.02 2.65
CA GLY A 20 -1.99 -5.20 3.27
C GLY A 20 -0.91 -6.13 3.82
N PRO A 21 -1.27 -7.43 4.03
CA PRO A 21 -0.31 -8.40 4.56
C PRO A 21 0.88 -8.54 3.63
N THR A 22 2.03 -8.09 4.09
CA THR A 22 3.25 -7.99 3.27
C THR A 22 4.39 -8.70 4.00
N LEU A 23 5.16 -9.48 3.26
CA LEU A 23 6.32 -10.19 3.78
C LEU A 23 7.51 -9.23 3.81
N THR A 24 7.89 -8.81 5.01
CA THR A 24 9.01 -7.89 5.25
C THR A 24 9.93 -8.46 6.30
N GLY A 25 11.01 -7.75 6.62
CA GLY A 25 11.88 -8.14 7.73
C GLY A 25 11.12 -8.25 9.05
N LEU A 26 10.13 -7.37 9.28
CA LEU A 26 9.34 -7.40 10.52
C LEU A 26 8.35 -8.56 10.58
N THR A 27 7.78 -8.96 9.44
CA THR A 27 6.73 -9.98 9.42
C THR A 27 7.22 -11.37 9.07
N ARG A 28 8.49 -11.50 8.66
CA ARG A 28 9.05 -12.76 8.19
C ARG A 28 8.88 -13.89 9.21
N ALA A 29 9.19 -13.62 10.47
CA ALA A 29 9.07 -14.63 11.53
C ALA A 29 7.63 -15.08 11.73
N SER A 30 6.69 -14.12 11.66
CA SER A 30 5.27 -14.42 11.82
C SER A 30 4.75 -15.32 10.71
N TYR A 31 5.12 -15.05 9.46
CA TYR A 31 4.65 -15.83 8.31
C TYR A 31 5.53 -17.06 8.02
N ALA A 32 6.52 -17.35 8.87
CA ALA A 32 7.22 -18.61 8.84
C ALA A 32 6.36 -19.76 9.34
N ASP A 33 5.32 -19.47 10.16
CA ASP A 33 4.34 -20.47 10.57
C ASP A 33 3.43 -20.80 9.38
N PRO A 34 3.44 -22.04 8.88
CA PRO A 34 2.67 -22.41 7.69
C PRO A 34 1.16 -22.22 7.86
N GLU A 35 0.63 -22.46 9.05
CA GLU A 35 -0.80 -22.31 9.30
C GLU A 35 -1.23 -20.85 9.26
N ARG A 36 -0.46 -19.98 9.90
CA ARG A 36 -0.73 -18.55 9.87
C ARG A 36 -0.61 -18.00 8.46
N ARG A 37 0.42 -18.41 7.74
CA ARG A 37 0.62 -17.99 6.35
C ARG A 37 -0.53 -18.40 5.47
N ARG A 38 -0.96 -19.66 5.57
CA ARG A 38 -2.07 -20.18 4.78
C ARG A 38 -3.37 -19.45 5.10
N ALA A 39 -3.66 -19.23 6.38
CA ALA A 39 -4.87 -18.55 6.80
C ALA A 39 -4.92 -17.12 6.28
N THR A 40 -3.78 -16.41 6.31
CA THR A 40 -3.70 -15.05 5.79
C THR A 40 -3.89 -15.04 4.28
N ILE A 41 -3.21 -15.90 3.55
CA ILE A 41 -3.30 -15.96 2.09
C ILE A 41 -4.72 -16.30 1.65
N ALA A 42 -5.44 -17.13 2.40
CA ALA A 42 -6.83 -17.46 2.09
C ALA A 42 -7.74 -16.22 2.07
N GLN A 43 -7.35 -15.15 2.75
CA GLN A 43 -8.12 -13.92 2.81
C GLN A 43 -7.65 -12.88 1.78
N ILE A 44 -6.69 -13.23 0.94
CA ILE A 44 -6.17 -12.32 -0.08
C ILE A 44 -6.64 -12.79 -1.46
N PRO A 45 -7.55 -12.07 -2.10
CA PRO A 45 -8.07 -12.48 -3.42
C PRO A 45 -6.99 -12.76 -4.47
N LEU A 46 -5.87 -12.02 -4.45
CA LEU A 46 -4.78 -12.30 -5.40
C LEU A 46 -3.95 -13.54 -5.05
N GLY A 47 -4.19 -14.15 -3.87
CA GLY A 47 -3.67 -15.48 -3.55
C GLY A 47 -2.23 -15.54 -3.08
N ARG A 48 -1.64 -14.42 -2.67
CA ARG A 48 -0.28 -14.41 -2.14
C ARG A 48 -0.08 -13.23 -1.20
N LEU A 49 0.90 -13.36 -0.32
CA LEU A 49 1.35 -12.22 0.49
C LEU A 49 1.98 -11.17 -0.43
N GLY A 50 1.87 -9.91 -0.04
CA GLY A 50 2.58 -8.85 -0.72
C GLY A 50 4.07 -8.96 -0.49
N GLU A 51 4.84 -8.35 -1.38
CA GLU A 51 6.29 -8.23 -1.26
C GLU A 51 6.67 -6.75 -1.30
N PRO A 52 7.87 -6.38 -0.84
CA PRO A 52 8.27 -4.97 -0.85
C PRO A 52 8.13 -4.31 -2.23
N GLU A 53 8.39 -5.04 -3.30
CA GLU A 53 8.27 -4.54 -4.68
C GLU A 53 6.85 -4.10 -5.01
N ASP A 54 5.86 -4.75 -4.41
CA ASP A 54 4.45 -4.39 -4.62
C ASP A 54 4.14 -3.01 -4.07
N ILE A 55 4.81 -2.64 -2.97
CA ILE A 55 4.62 -1.33 -2.34
C ILE A 55 5.45 -0.27 -3.05
N VAL A 56 6.67 -0.61 -3.45
CA VAL A 56 7.58 0.31 -4.14
C VAL A 56 6.94 0.85 -5.42
N GLY A 57 6.24 0.00 -6.17
CA GLY A 57 5.55 0.45 -7.38
C GLY A 57 4.56 1.57 -7.12
N ALA A 58 3.79 1.46 -6.05
CA ALA A 58 2.84 2.51 -5.67
C ALA A 58 3.56 3.79 -5.24
N ILE A 59 4.67 3.66 -4.50
CA ILE A 59 5.47 4.81 -4.08
C ILE A 59 6.02 5.53 -5.31
N LEU A 60 6.58 4.80 -6.27
CA LEU A 60 7.15 5.39 -7.48
C LEU A 60 6.08 6.12 -8.29
N PHE A 61 4.89 5.53 -8.40
CA PHE A 61 3.78 6.20 -9.08
C PHE A 61 3.43 7.52 -8.40
N LEU A 62 3.25 7.50 -7.09
CA LEU A 62 2.84 8.68 -6.34
C LEU A 62 3.92 9.75 -6.30
N ALA A 63 5.19 9.37 -6.39
CA ALA A 63 6.32 10.30 -6.38
C ALA A 63 6.62 10.88 -7.76
N SER A 64 6.03 10.35 -8.81
CA SER A 64 6.33 10.74 -10.17
C SER A 64 5.30 11.72 -10.75
N ASP A 65 5.61 12.31 -11.89
CA ASP A 65 4.69 13.16 -12.63
C ASP A 65 3.49 12.40 -13.19
N GLU A 66 3.58 11.05 -13.23
CA GLU A 66 2.46 10.21 -13.63
C GLU A 66 1.24 10.44 -12.76
N SER A 67 1.46 10.83 -11.49
CA SER A 67 0.38 11.09 -10.54
C SER A 67 0.17 12.58 -10.26
N ARG A 68 0.56 13.45 -11.15
CA ARG A 68 0.53 14.90 -10.93
C ARG A 68 -0.86 15.47 -10.63
N TRP A 69 -1.92 14.76 -10.98
CA TRP A 69 -3.31 15.16 -10.70
C TRP A 69 -3.88 14.41 -9.49
N VAL A 70 -3.03 13.69 -8.72
CA VAL A 70 -3.46 12.86 -7.59
C VAL A 70 -2.96 13.50 -6.29
N THR A 71 -3.88 13.90 -5.42
CA THR A 71 -3.54 14.36 -4.08
C THR A 71 -4.71 14.07 -3.15
N GLY A 72 -4.42 13.91 -1.87
CA GLY A 72 -5.44 13.62 -0.86
C GLY A 72 -5.98 12.20 -0.94
N SER A 73 -5.32 11.31 -1.64
CA SER A 73 -5.78 9.93 -1.86
C SER A 73 -5.05 8.96 -0.96
N THR A 74 -5.72 7.84 -0.68
CA THR A 74 -5.09 6.67 -0.06
C THR A 74 -5.10 5.56 -1.10
N VAL A 75 -3.91 5.07 -1.45
CA VAL A 75 -3.77 3.95 -2.38
C VAL A 75 -3.63 2.68 -1.56
N THR A 76 -4.59 1.78 -1.69
CA THR A 76 -4.57 0.49 -0.99
C THR A 76 -3.82 -0.53 -1.83
N VAL A 77 -2.78 -1.13 -1.25
CA VAL A 77 -1.91 -2.11 -1.92
C VAL A 77 -1.94 -3.39 -1.11
N ASP A 78 -2.96 -4.22 -1.31
CA ASP A 78 -3.26 -5.32 -0.40
C ASP A 78 -3.74 -6.60 -1.08
N GLY A 79 -3.65 -6.67 -2.39
CA GLY A 79 -4.13 -7.86 -3.12
C GLY A 79 -5.62 -8.11 -2.97
N GLY A 80 -6.38 -7.11 -2.54
CA GLY A 80 -7.83 -7.22 -2.33
C GLY A 80 -8.23 -7.60 -0.91
N TYR A 81 -7.30 -7.64 0.01
CA TYR A 81 -7.54 -8.08 1.38
C TYR A 81 -8.69 -7.34 2.07
N LEU A 82 -8.77 -6.01 1.89
CA LEU A 82 -9.80 -5.21 2.55
C LEU A 82 -11.18 -5.32 1.93
N VAL A 83 -11.33 -5.90 0.75
CA VAL A 83 -12.65 -6.05 0.13
C VAL A 83 -13.37 -7.32 0.59
N LEU A 84 -12.72 -8.12 1.41
CA LEU A 84 -13.34 -9.26 2.05
C LEU A 84 -14.04 -8.83 3.34
#